data_7946cad4bf7a369915f56669a898d9de
#
_entry.id   7946cad4bf7a369915f56669a898d9de
#
_cell.length_a   1.000
_cell.length_b   1.000
_cell.length_c   1.000
_cell.angle_alpha   90.00
_cell.angle_beta   90.00
_cell.angle_gamma   90.00
#
_symmetry.space_group_name_H-M   'P 1'
#
loop_
_entity.id
_entity.type
_entity.pdbx_description
1 polymer ?
#
loop_
_entity_poly.entity_id
_entity_poly.type
_entity_poly.pdbx_seq_one_letter_code
_entity_poly.pdbx_strand_id
1 'polypeptide(L)'
;LEVTLTPDHLLLTPEGYREAGKLRPGEKILVQSGEGLFPKEESLPAQALAVVHERVATAGGRGGRGRADVRAQYRNLPTRWSRELGVALGWLLGDGYLREDGVGFYFSRKDFADLAWLPDLLRDWFGPGTLQETRSNTFHLHFNRIPAEFFQALGVKAARATEKRVPESLFRAPREAVVGFLQGLFSADGSVQISENKQDATVRLASSSLALLQDVQLLLLN
;
A
#
# COMPACT_ATOMS: atom_id res chain seq x y z
N LEU A 1 2.95 -11.96 -16.21
CA LEU A 1 2.34 -12.81 -15.18
C LEU A 1 2.88 -14.23 -15.35
N GLU A 2 3.36 -14.84 -14.29
CA GLU A 2 3.78 -16.23 -14.27
C GLU A 2 2.84 -17.01 -13.34
N VAL A 3 2.33 -18.14 -13.85
CA VAL A 3 1.44 -19.03 -13.08
C VAL A 3 1.95 -20.45 -13.23
N THR A 4 2.19 -21.12 -12.11
CA THR A 4 2.56 -22.53 -12.07
C THR A 4 1.32 -23.38 -11.86
N LEU A 5 1.06 -24.31 -12.78
CA LEU A 5 -0.13 -25.16 -12.79
C LEU A 5 0.26 -26.61 -12.94
N THR A 6 -0.62 -27.52 -12.51
CA THR A 6 -0.50 -28.95 -12.87
C THR A 6 -0.88 -29.14 -14.36
N PRO A 7 -0.35 -30.17 -15.05
CA PRO A 7 -0.64 -30.39 -16.47
C PRO A 7 -2.12 -30.60 -16.80
N ASP A 8 -2.90 -31.12 -15.88
CA ASP A 8 -4.33 -31.41 -15.97
C ASP A 8 -5.21 -30.23 -15.58
N HIS A 9 -4.62 -29.11 -15.10
CA HIS A 9 -5.40 -27.92 -14.76
C HIS A 9 -6.09 -27.32 -15.98
N LEU A 10 -7.40 -27.07 -15.88
CA LEU A 10 -8.19 -26.56 -16.97
C LEU A 10 -8.08 -25.03 -17.09
N LEU A 11 -7.66 -24.56 -18.24
CA LEU A 11 -7.66 -23.15 -18.62
C LEU A 11 -8.73 -22.88 -19.69
N LEU A 12 -9.41 -21.75 -19.56
CA LEU A 12 -10.40 -21.34 -20.56
C LEU A 12 -9.68 -20.73 -21.77
N THR A 13 -9.99 -21.27 -22.94
CA THR A 13 -9.53 -20.78 -24.24
C THR A 13 -10.72 -20.28 -25.06
N PRO A 14 -10.52 -19.59 -26.19
CA PRO A 14 -11.63 -19.23 -27.09
C PRO A 14 -12.48 -20.42 -27.56
N GLU A 15 -11.90 -21.63 -27.56
CA GLU A 15 -12.55 -22.87 -28.00
C GLU A 15 -13.14 -23.68 -26.82
N GLY A 16 -13.04 -23.17 -25.59
CA GLY A 16 -13.51 -23.85 -24.37
C GLY A 16 -12.37 -24.25 -23.43
N TYR A 17 -12.71 -25.06 -22.41
CA TYR A 17 -11.73 -25.49 -21.42
C TYR A 17 -10.74 -26.50 -22.00
N ARG A 18 -9.43 -26.26 -21.77
CA ARG A 18 -8.34 -27.17 -22.17
C ARG A 18 -7.34 -27.34 -21.02
N GLU A 19 -6.77 -28.52 -20.92
CA GLU A 19 -5.73 -28.82 -19.96
C GLU A 19 -4.46 -28.00 -20.24
N ALA A 20 -3.85 -27.44 -19.20
CA ALA A 20 -2.65 -26.59 -19.30
C ALA A 20 -1.51 -27.30 -20.04
N GLY A 21 -1.30 -28.62 -19.76
CA GLY A 21 -0.27 -29.43 -20.39
C GLY A 21 -0.49 -29.67 -21.90
N LYS A 22 -1.67 -29.40 -22.43
CA LYS A 22 -2.00 -29.52 -23.87
C LYS A 22 -1.89 -28.19 -24.63
N LEU A 23 -1.63 -27.09 -23.91
CA LEU A 23 -1.46 -25.77 -24.52
C LEU A 23 -0.04 -25.60 -25.05
N ARG A 24 0.08 -24.86 -26.14
CA ARG A 24 1.37 -24.53 -26.78
C ARG A 24 1.69 -23.05 -26.58
N PRO A 25 2.96 -22.65 -26.51
CA PRO A 25 3.34 -21.24 -26.50
C PRO A 25 2.68 -20.47 -27.66
N GLY A 26 2.09 -19.33 -27.35
CA GLY A 26 1.36 -18.47 -28.31
C GLY A 26 -0.15 -18.74 -28.41
N GLU A 27 -0.67 -19.84 -27.87
CA GLU A 27 -2.12 -20.04 -27.75
C GLU A 27 -2.75 -19.07 -26.77
N LYS A 28 -3.96 -18.59 -27.07
CA LYS A 28 -4.66 -17.62 -26.24
C LYS A 28 -5.42 -18.31 -25.11
N ILE A 29 -5.27 -17.78 -23.91
CA ILE A 29 -6.14 -18.11 -22.77
C ILE A 29 -7.02 -16.90 -22.46
N LEU A 30 -8.25 -17.16 -22.05
CA LEU A 30 -9.17 -16.13 -21.62
C LEU A 30 -8.94 -15.88 -20.13
N VAL A 31 -8.86 -14.63 -19.78
CA VAL A 31 -8.82 -14.18 -18.39
C VAL A 31 -10.13 -13.47 -18.06
N GLN A 32 -10.51 -13.44 -16.81
CA GLN A 32 -11.69 -12.69 -16.38
C GLN A 32 -11.51 -11.23 -16.76
N SER A 33 -12.51 -10.67 -17.41
CA SER A 33 -12.59 -9.24 -17.69
C SER A 33 -13.67 -8.60 -16.82
N GLY A 34 -13.54 -7.31 -16.57
CA GLY A 34 -14.48 -6.54 -15.76
C GLY A 34 -13.98 -6.33 -14.34
N GLU A 35 -14.91 -6.04 -13.44
CA GLU A 35 -14.58 -5.79 -12.04
C GLU A 35 -14.22 -7.09 -11.32
N GLY A 36 -13.09 -7.09 -10.61
CA GLY A 36 -12.61 -8.24 -9.86
C GLY A 36 -13.45 -8.59 -8.64
N LEU A 37 -13.12 -9.71 -8.02
CA LEU A 37 -13.79 -10.18 -6.80
C LEU A 37 -13.11 -9.54 -5.57
N PHE A 38 -13.70 -8.48 -5.06
CA PHE A 38 -13.23 -7.82 -3.84
C PHE A 38 -14.07 -8.24 -2.63
N PRO A 39 -13.43 -8.45 -1.45
CA PRO A 39 -14.16 -8.63 -0.20
C PRO A 39 -15.03 -7.40 0.10
N LYS A 40 -16.20 -7.66 0.70
CA LYS A 40 -17.05 -6.57 1.23
C LYS A 40 -16.68 -6.15 2.64
N GLU A 41 -15.89 -6.98 3.32
CA GLU A 41 -15.47 -6.71 4.69
C GLU A 41 -14.35 -5.66 4.70
N GLU A 42 -14.55 -4.61 5.47
CA GLU A 42 -13.63 -3.50 5.61
C GLU A 42 -12.72 -3.62 6.85
N SER A 43 -12.89 -4.66 7.65
CA SER A 43 -12.11 -4.85 8.88
C SER A 43 -10.63 -5.02 8.58
N LEU A 44 -9.79 -4.34 9.35
CA LEU A 44 -8.34 -4.56 9.29
C LEU A 44 -7.97 -5.93 9.89
N PRO A 45 -6.80 -6.48 9.53
CA PRO A 45 -6.27 -7.66 10.18
C PRO A 45 -6.23 -7.50 11.70
N ALA A 46 -6.63 -8.55 12.44
CA ALA A 46 -6.69 -8.52 13.89
C ALA A 46 -5.35 -8.10 14.54
N GLN A 47 -4.22 -8.45 13.91
CA GLN A 47 -2.90 -8.06 14.35
C GLN A 47 -2.69 -6.54 14.32
N ALA A 48 -3.22 -5.84 13.31
CA ALA A 48 -3.12 -4.38 13.22
C ALA A 48 -3.93 -3.70 14.34
N LEU A 49 -5.11 -4.23 14.65
CA LEU A 49 -5.93 -3.75 15.76
C LEU A 49 -5.32 -4.06 17.12
N ALA A 50 -4.72 -5.25 17.28
CA ALA A 50 -4.07 -5.67 18.53
C ALA A 50 -2.89 -4.77 18.89
N VAL A 51 -2.03 -4.40 17.91
CA VAL A 51 -0.90 -3.48 18.12
C VAL A 51 -1.37 -2.18 18.76
N VAL A 52 -2.46 -1.62 18.24
CA VAL A 52 -3.02 -0.37 18.75
C VAL A 52 -3.55 -0.56 20.17
N HIS A 53 -4.33 -1.60 20.42
CA HIS A 53 -4.93 -1.84 21.74
C HIS A 53 -3.88 -2.16 22.79
N GLU A 54 -2.92 -3.02 22.50
CA GLU A 54 -1.88 -3.41 23.47
C GLU A 54 -0.91 -2.28 23.78
N ARG A 55 -0.42 -1.56 22.77
CA ARG A 55 0.54 -0.46 22.97
C ARG A 55 -0.10 0.74 23.64
N VAL A 56 -1.31 1.10 23.29
CA VAL A 56 -2.06 2.16 23.96
C VAL A 56 -2.41 1.75 25.40
N ALA A 57 -2.67 0.46 25.65
CA ALA A 57 -2.92 -0.04 27.00
C ALA A 57 -1.66 -0.08 27.88
N THR A 58 -0.50 -0.41 27.29
CA THR A 58 0.78 -0.60 28.01
C THR A 58 1.64 0.65 28.10
N ALA A 59 1.45 1.66 27.25
CA ALA A 59 2.21 2.91 27.24
C ALA A 59 2.05 3.77 28.51
N GLY A 60 1.23 3.35 29.46
CA GLY A 60 1.07 3.95 30.77
C GLY A 60 1.95 3.30 31.80
N GLY A 61 3.26 3.60 31.83
CA GLY A 61 4.13 3.28 32.95
C GLY A 61 3.69 3.97 34.24
N ARG A 62 4.21 3.51 35.36
CA ARG A 62 3.93 3.82 36.80
C ARG A 62 3.56 5.25 37.25
N GLY A 63 3.24 6.18 36.36
CA GLY A 63 2.81 7.53 36.68
C GLY A 63 1.68 7.99 35.75
N GLY A 64 0.46 8.01 36.25
CA GLY A 64 -0.84 8.15 35.57
C GLY A 64 -1.08 9.30 34.59
N ARG A 65 -0.11 10.11 34.22
CA ARG A 65 -0.23 11.18 33.23
C ARG A 65 0.02 10.71 31.79
N GLY A 66 0.87 9.70 31.55
CA GLY A 66 1.22 9.24 30.18
C GLY A 66 0.14 8.45 29.46
N ARG A 67 -0.82 7.81 30.16
CA ARG A 67 -1.84 6.95 29.53
C ARG A 67 -2.93 7.73 28.78
N ALA A 68 -3.38 8.83 29.34
CA ALA A 68 -4.42 9.65 28.73
C ALA A 68 -3.90 10.30 27.44
N ASP A 69 -2.66 10.77 27.44
CA ASP A 69 -2.04 11.45 26.30
C ASP A 69 -1.80 10.49 25.12
N VAL A 70 -1.30 9.29 25.39
CA VAL A 70 -1.08 8.28 24.34
C VAL A 70 -2.39 7.77 23.76
N ARG A 71 -3.42 7.53 24.58
CA ARG A 71 -4.74 7.15 24.08
C ARG A 71 -5.38 8.26 23.25
N ALA A 72 -5.22 9.52 23.68
CA ALA A 72 -5.72 10.67 22.92
C ALA A 72 -4.99 10.79 21.57
N GLN A 73 -3.69 10.54 21.53
CA GLN A 73 -2.87 10.63 20.33
C GLN A 73 -3.28 9.63 19.23
N TYR A 74 -3.66 8.40 19.60
CA TYR A 74 -3.98 7.34 18.65
C TYR A 74 -5.48 7.02 18.54
N ARG A 75 -6.35 7.91 19.03
CA ARG A 75 -7.81 7.70 19.02
C ARG A 75 -8.42 7.58 17.63
N ASN A 76 -7.78 8.19 16.63
CA ASN A 76 -8.24 8.23 15.25
C ASN A 76 -7.53 7.21 14.34
N LEU A 77 -6.77 6.28 14.94
CA LEU A 77 -6.14 5.20 14.18
C LEU A 77 -7.17 4.42 13.36
N PRO A 78 -6.88 4.12 12.10
CA PRO A 78 -7.80 3.35 11.26
C PRO A 78 -8.08 1.98 11.89
N THR A 79 -9.35 1.62 11.95
CA THR A 79 -9.82 0.29 12.36
C THR A 79 -10.42 -0.49 11.19
N ARG A 80 -10.57 0.17 10.05
CA ARG A 80 -11.12 -0.40 8.82
C ARG A 80 -10.27 0.00 7.63
N TRP A 81 -10.35 -0.81 6.60
CA TRP A 81 -9.85 -0.44 5.30
C TRP A 81 -10.61 0.78 4.78
N SER A 82 -9.89 1.70 4.20
CA SER A 82 -10.44 2.86 3.48
C SER A 82 -9.53 3.20 2.31
N ARG A 83 -10.03 4.04 1.43
CA ARG A 83 -9.23 4.57 0.32
C ARG A 83 -8.02 5.35 0.81
N GLU A 84 -8.19 6.15 1.85
CA GLU A 84 -7.13 6.97 2.45
C GLU A 84 -6.02 6.10 3.05
N LEU A 85 -6.39 5.00 3.74
CA LEU A 85 -5.40 4.05 4.24
C LEU A 85 -4.65 3.37 3.09
N GLY A 86 -5.36 3.04 2.02
CA GLY A 86 -4.75 2.57 0.78
C GLY A 86 -3.74 3.58 0.25
N VAL A 87 -4.11 4.85 0.10
CA VAL A 87 -3.19 5.91 -0.38
C VAL A 87 -1.96 6.04 0.52
N ALA A 88 -2.14 6.03 1.83
CA ALA A 88 -1.03 6.09 2.78
C ALA A 88 -0.06 4.89 2.62
N LEU A 89 -0.58 3.68 2.44
CA LEU A 89 0.23 2.49 2.16
C LEU A 89 0.97 2.58 0.82
N GLY A 90 0.30 3.03 -0.24
CA GLY A 90 0.91 3.19 -1.55
C GLY A 90 2.03 4.22 -1.54
N TRP A 91 1.79 5.38 -0.90
CA TRP A 91 2.80 6.41 -0.72
C TRP A 91 3.99 5.94 0.13
N LEU A 92 3.73 5.18 1.20
CA LEU A 92 4.78 4.59 2.04
C LEU A 92 5.69 3.65 1.23
N LEU A 93 5.12 2.87 0.32
CA LEU A 93 5.90 1.98 -0.53
C LEU A 93 6.69 2.71 -1.61
N GLY A 94 6.16 3.78 -2.19
CA GLY A 94 6.87 4.64 -3.13
C GLY A 94 7.92 5.48 -2.39
N ASP A 95 7.48 6.60 -1.86
CA ASP A 95 8.29 7.64 -1.24
C ASP A 95 8.34 7.56 0.30
N GLY A 96 8.38 6.36 0.84
CA GLY A 96 8.50 6.15 2.27
C GLY A 96 9.51 5.10 2.66
N TYR A 97 9.70 4.97 3.98
CA TYR A 97 10.46 3.89 4.57
C TYR A 97 9.82 3.39 5.86
N LEU A 98 10.08 2.13 6.17
CA LEU A 98 9.71 1.49 7.42
C LEU A 98 10.96 0.90 8.07
N ARG A 99 11.10 1.14 9.38
CA ARG A 99 12.14 0.58 10.25
C ARG A 99 11.50 0.01 11.51
N GLU A 100 12.27 -0.69 12.31
CA GLU A 100 11.79 -1.23 13.60
C GLU A 100 11.34 -0.14 14.58
N ASP A 101 11.98 1.02 14.53
CA ASP A 101 11.79 2.12 15.47
C ASP A 101 10.95 3.27 14.91
N GLY A 102 10.57 3.23 13.62
CA GLY A 102 9.80 4.31 13.04
C GLY A 102 9.41 4.13 11.59
N VAL A 103 8.53 4.99 11.14
CA VAL A 103 8.06 5.09 9.76
C VAL A 103 8.18 6.53 9.28
N GLY A 104 8.60 6.72 8.04
CA GLY A 104 8.76 8.04 7.45
C GLY A 104 8.19 8.13 6.05
N PHE A 105 7.68 9.31 5.73
CA PHE A 105 7.10 9.67 4.44
C PHE A 105 7.85 10.87 3.88
N TYR A 106 8.27 10.79 2.63
CA TYR A 106 8.90 11.90 1.93
C TYR A 106 7.90 12.53 0.96
N PHE A 107 7.94 13.84 0.88
CA PHE A 107 7.13 14.64 -0.04
C PHE A 107 8.02 15.68 -0.70
N SER A 108 7.98 15.81 -2.02
CA SER A 108 8.54 16.98 -2.66
C SER A 108 7.71 18.22 -2.27
N ARG A 109 8.22 19.43 -2.52
CA ARG A 109 7.46 20.66 -2.27
C ARG A 109 6.14 20.69 -3.07
N LYS A 110 6.15 20.17 -4.30
CA LYS A 110 4.97 20.07 -5.15
C LYS A 110 3.95 19.07 -4.54
N ASP A 111 4.41 17.87 -4.19
CA ASP A 111 3.55 16.84 -3.60
C ASP A 111 2.93 17.33 -2.29
N PHE A 112 3.73 18.03 -1.47
CA PHE A 112 3.24 18.58 -0.21
C PHE A 112 2.14 19.63 -0.42
N ALA A 113 2.18 20.37 -1.53
CA ALA A 113 1.12 21.30 -1.89
C ALA A 113 -0.12 20.59 -2.48
N ASP A 114 0.11 19.63 -3.39
CA ASP A 114 -0.97 18.95 -4.12
C ASP A 114 -1.69 17.89 -3.26
N LEU A 115 -0.98 17.29 -2.29
CA LEU A 115 -1.46 16.23 -1.39
C LEU A 115 -1.42 16.65 0.09
N ALA A 116 -1.63 17.94 0.39
CA ALA A 116 -1.54 18.47 1.76
C ALA A 116 -2.45 17.70 2.76
N TRP A 117 -3.54 17.13 2.28
CA TRP A 117 -4.44 16.32 3.09
C TRP A 117 -3.79 15.03 3.64
N LEU A 118 -2.81 14.43 2.95
CA LEU A 118 -2.18 13.18 3.38
C LEU A 118 -1.27 13.38 4.62
N PRO A 119 -0.35 14.36 4.67
CA PRO A 119 0.38 14.67 5.89
C PRO A 119 -0.53 15.01 7.07
N ASP A 120 -1.62 15.72 6.85
CA ASP A 120 -2.57 16.09 7.91
C ASP A 120 -3.33 14.87 8.43
N LEU A 121 -3.76 13.98 7.53
CA LEU A 121 -4.40 12.71 7.88
C LEU A 121 -3.45 11.80 8.69
N LEU A 122 -2.19 11.68 8.25
CA LEU A 122 -1.18 10.90 8.98
C LEU A 122 -0.96 11.45 10.40
N ARG A 123 -0.99 12.78 10.57
CA ARG A 123 -0.90 13.40 11.88
C ARG A 123 -2.15 13.20 12.73
N ASP A 124 -3.33 13.18 12.10
CA ASP A 124 -4.57 12.88 12.80
C ASP A 124 -4.58 11.43 13.33
N TRP A 125 -4.05 10.49 12.56
CA TRP A 125 -3.95 9.09 12.98
C TRP A 125 -2.86 8.83 14.00
N PHE A 126 -1.68 9.41 13.80
CA PHE A 126 -0.45 9.02 14.49
C PHE A 126 0.11 10.10 15.43
N GLY A 127 -0.58 11.23 15.53
CA GLY A 127 -0.10 12.39 16.28
C GLY A 127 0.84 13.29 15.46
N PRO A 128 1.44 14.30 16.06
CA PRO A 128 2.11 15.37 15.32
C PRO A 128 3.29 14.92 14.47
N GLY A 129 3.95 13.83 14.83
CA GLY A 129 5.17 13.39 14.16
C GLY A 129 6.30 14.42 14.21
N THR A 130 7.37 14.18 13.48
CA THR A 130 8.46 15.14 13.28
C THR A 130 8.52 15.50 11.81
N LEU A 131 8.26 16.78 11.48
CA LEU A 131 8.38 17.29 10.13
C LEU A 131 9.70 18.03 9.99
N GLN A 132 10.49 17.64 9.01
CA GLN A 132 11.77 18.27 8.69
C GLN A 132 11.81 18.61 7.19
N GLU A 133 12.22 19.83 6.85
CA GLU A 133 12.57 20.18 5.48
C GLU A 133 14.03 19.81 5.26
N THR A 134 14.31 19.03 4.21
CA THR A 134 15.66 18.65 3.83
C THR A 134 16.29 19.69 2.92
N ARG A 135 17.63 19.63 2.74
CA ARG A 135 18.36 20.55 1.85
C ARG A 135 17.94 20.46 0.37
N SER A 136 17.25 19.39 -0.01
CA SER A 136 16.75 19.15 -1.37
C SER A 136 15.33 19.61 -1.61
N ASN A 137 14.77 20.52 -0.78
CA ASN A 137 13.36 20.93 -0.88
C ASN A 137 12.36 19.78 -0.73
N THR A 138 12.73 18.76 0.03
CA THR A 138 11.88 17.61 0.35
C THR A 138 11.44 17.71 1.81
N PHE A 139 10.18 17.49 2.06
CA PHE A 139 9.64 17.37 3.40
C PHE A 139 9.69 15.92 3.85
N HIS A 140 10.19 15.70 5.05
CA HIS A 140 10.24 14.39 5.69
C HIS A 140 9.36 14.40 6.93
N LEU A 141 8.27 13.65 6.89
CA LEU A 141 7.37 13.44 8.02
C LEU A 141 7.67 12.08 8.64
N HIS A 142 8.17 12.10 9.86
CA HIS A 142 8.58 10.90 10.61
C HIS A 142 7.69 10.67 11.81
N PHE A 143 7.34 9.40 12.03
CA PHE A 143 6.64 8.90 13.20
C PHE A 143 7.46 7.80 13.87
N ASN A 144 7.25 7.62 15.16
CA ASN A 144 7.96 6.67 15.98
C ASN A 144 7.44 5.22 15.81
N ARG A 145 7.74 4.38 16.78
CA ARG A 145 7.56 2.94 16.76
C ARG A 145 6.10 2.48 16.61
N ILE A 146 5.11 3.11 17.26
CA ILE A 146 3.71 2.61 17.22
C ILE A 146 3.12 2.66 15.80
N PRO A 147 3.22 3.77 15.05
CA PRO A 147 2.84 3.78 13.63
C PRO A 147 3.62 2.76 12.78
N ALA A 148 4.90 2.55 13.06
CA ALA A 148 5.68 1.53 12.34
C ALA A 148 5.13 0.12 12.60
N GLU A 149 4.85 -0.24 13.84
CA GLU A 149 4.23 -1.52 14.21
C GLU A 149 2.84 -1.69 13.58
N PHE A 150 2.07 -0.61 13.45
CA PHE A 150 0.78 -0.63 12.75
C PHE A 150 0.93 -1.02 11.28
N PHE A 151 1.84 -0.37 10.55
CA PHE A 151 2.10 -0.71 9.15
C PHE A 151 2.72 -2.10 8.98
N GLN A 152 3.58 -2.54 9.91
CA GLN A 152 4.11 -3.91 9.92
C GLN A 152 2.99 -4.93 10.09
N ALA A 153 2.04 -4.68 10.97
CA ALA A 153 0.90 -5.55 11.20
C ALA A 153 -0.07 -5.60 9.99
N LEU A 154 -0.06 -4.58 9.13
CA LEU A 154 -0.71 -4.61 7.82
C LEU A 154 0.10 -5.38 6.76
N GLY A 155 1.29 -5.87 7.10
CA GLY A 155 2.14 -6.65 6.21
C GLY A 155 3.23 -5.86 5.48
N VAL A 156 3.40 -4.56 5.77
CA VAL A 156 4.54 -3.80 5.24
C VAL A 156 5.82 -4.30 5.89
N LYS A 157 6.80 -4.66 5.10
CA LYS A 157 8.11 -5.12 5.59
C LYS A 157 9.14 -3.99 5.59
N ALA A 158 9.96 -3.96 6.62
CA ALA A 158 11.18 -3.16 6.61
C ALA A 158 12.15 -3.77 5.58
N ALA A 159 12.19 -3.20 4.40
CA ALA A 159 12.89 -3.76 3.27
C ALA A 159 13.65 -2.68 2.49
N ARG A 160 14.71 -3.08 1.78
CA ARG A 160 15.39 -2.21 0.81
C ARG A 160 14.48 -1.96 -0.39
N ALA A 161 14.77 -0.92 -1.16
CA ALA A 161 13.95 -0.56 -2.32
C ALA A 161 13.75 -1.73 -3.30
N THR A 162 14.78 -2.57 -3.50
CA THR A 162 14.76 -3.75 -4.38
C THR A 162 13.94 -4.93 -3.85
N GLU A 163 13.58 -4.91 -2.57
CA GLU A 163 12.90 -6.00 -1.86
C GLU A 163 11.46 -5.65 -1.48
N LYS A 164 11.01 -4.43 -1.80
CA LYS A 164 9.64 -3.98 -1.52
C LYS A 164 8.62 -4.90 -2.19
N ARG A 165 7.51 -5.15 -1.51
CA ARG A 165 6.37 -5.94 -1.99
C ARG A 165 5.07 -5.27 -1.59
N VAL A 166 3.99 -5.55 -2.31
CA VAL A 166 2.64 -5.22 -1.85
C VAL A 166 2.35 -5.95 -0.54
N PRO A 167 1.81 -5.29 0.49
CA PRO A 167 1.42 -5.97 1.72
C PRO A 167 0.41 -7.08 1.46
N GLU A 168 0.62 -8.26 2.04
CA GLU A 168 -0.25 -9.43 1.80
C GLU A 168 -1.72 -9.13 2.16
N SER A 169 -1.94 -8.37 3.21
CA SER A 169 -3.30 -7.99 3.64
C SER A 169 -4.07 -7.19 2.60
N LEU A 170 -3.37 -6.46 1.71
CA LEU A 170 -4.00 -5.66 0.66
C LEU A 170 -4.67 -6.52 -0.42
N PHE A 171 -4.14 -7.72 -0.70
CA PHE A 171 -4.79 -8.65 -1.63
C PHE A 171 -6.14 -9.19 -1.11
N ARG A 172 -6.43 -8.95 0.16
CA ARG A 172 -7.70 -9.30 0.82
C ARG A 172 -8.48 -8.07 1.27
N ALA A 173 -8.08 -6.90 0.80
CA ALA A 173 -8.73 -5.65 1.14
C ALA A 173 -9.89 -5.34 0.18
N PRO A 174 -10.87 -4.53 0.59
CA PRO A 174 -11.93 -4.08 -0.30
C PRO A 174 -11.38 -3.21 -1.43
N ARG A 175 -12.15 -3.12 -2.52
CA ARG A 175 -11.79 -2.41 -3.74
C ARG A 175 -11.27 -1.00 -3.49
N GLU A 176 -11.93 -0.24 -2.63
CA GLU A 176 -11.55 1.16 -2.35
C GLU A 176 -10.14 1.27 -1.75
N ALA A 177 -9.75 0.34 -0.89
CA ALA A 177 -8.40 0.31 -0.33
C ALA A 177 -7.34 -0.03 -1.40
N VAL A 178 -7.64 -0.98 -2.29
CA VAL A 178 -6.74 -1.35 -3.41
C VAL A 178 -6.59 -0.19 -4.38
N VAL A 179 -7.70 0.48 -4.75
CA VAL A 179 -7.68 1.67 -5.61
C VAL A 179 -6.87 2.79 -4.95
N GLY A 180 -7.07 3.03 -3.65
CA GLY A 180 -6.29 4.00 -2.89
C GLY A 180 -4.79 3.67 -2.88
N PHE A 181 -4.44 2.40 -2.69
CA PHE A 181 -3.06 1.95 -2.72
C PHE A 181 -2.39 2.21 -4.07
N LEU A 182 -3.04 1.84 -5.16
CA LEU A 182 -2.54 2.11 -6.51
C LEU A 182 -2.41 3.62 -6.74
N GLN A 183 -3.40 4.41 -6.33
CA GLN A 183 -3.34 5.87 -6.42
C GLN A 183 -2.12 6.41 -5.67
N GLY A 184 -1.88 6.01 -4.42
CA GLY A 184 -0.75 6.47 -3.62
C GLY A 184 0.60 6.08 -4.24
N LEU A 185 0.73 4.82 -4.68
CA LEU A 185 1.96 4.32 -5.28
C LEU A 185 2.28 4.99 -6.62
N PHE A 186 1.28 5.13 -7.50
CA PHE A 186 1.47 5.81 -8.78
C PHE A 186 1.66 7.34 -8.63
N SER A 187 1.15 7.95 -7.56
CA SER A 187 1.42 9.36 -7.26
C SER A 187 2.86 9.59 -6.78
N ALA A 188 3.45 8.60 -6.07
CA ALA A 188 4.83 8.67 -5.60
C ALA A 188 5.84 8.33 -6.73
N ASP A 189 5.73 7.14 -7.32
CA ASP A 189 6.72 6.56 -8.25
C ASP A 189 6.23 6.50 -9.70
N GLY A 190 5.03 7.00 -9.99
CA GLY A 190 4.46 6.97 -11.33
C GLY A 190 4.82 8.15 -12.20
N SER A 191 4.62 7.99 -13.49
CA SER A 191 4.74 9.07 -14.47
C SER A 191 3.66 8.97 -15.54
N VAL A 192 3.22 10.11 -16.04
CA VAL A 192 2.31 10.20 -17.18
C VAL A 192 3.05 10.80 -18.36
N GLN A 193 3.11 10.07 -19.45
CA GLN A 193 3.67 10.55 -20.72
C GLN A 193 2.52 10.81 -21.69
N ILE A 194 2.37 12.05 -22.10
CA ILE A 194 1.38 12.46 -23.09
C ILE A 194 2.09 12.61 -24.43
N SER A 195 1.55 11.96 -25.47
CA SER A 195 2.05 12.10 -26.85
C SER A 195 1.19 13.11 -27.60
N GLU A 196 1.74 14.29 -27.84
CA GLU A 196 1.03 15.38 -28.55
C GLU A 196 0.52 14.97 -29.94
N ASN A 197 1.26 14.08 -30.62
CA ASN A 197 0.95 13.66 -31.99
C ASN A 197 -0.09 12.51 -32.10
N LYS A 198 -0.39 11.82 -31.02
CA LYS A 198 -1.25 10.60 -31.04
C LYS A 198 -2.49 10.71 -30.19
N GLN A 199 -2.66 11.79 -29.44
CA GLN A 199 -3.71 11.91 -28.41
C GLN A 199 -3.72 10.74 -27.42
N ASP A 200 -2.54 10.13 -27.20
CA ASP A 200 -2.34 9.01 -26.30
C ASP A 200 -1.70 9.47 -24.99
N ALA A 201 -2.16 8.91 -23.88
CA ALA A 201 -1.54 9.05 -22.57
C ALA A 201 -1.09 7.68 -22.06
N THR A 202 0.16 7.58 -21.66
CA THR A 202 0.70 6.37 -21.05
C THR A 202 1.03 6.62 -19.58
N VAL A 203 0.44 5.83 -18.69
CA VAL A 203 0.77 5.82 -17.27
C VAL A 203 1.81 4.73 -17.04
N ARG A 204 2.90 5.07 -16.35
CA ARG A 204 4.01 4.15 -16.06
C ARG A 204 4.30 4.16 -14.57
N LEU A 205 4.62 2.99 -14.03
CA LEU A 205 5.18 2.82 -12.70
C LEU A 205 6.60 2.29 -12.87
N ALA A 206 7.56 2.94 -12.19
CA ALA A 206 8.95 2.50 -12.16
C ALA A 206 9.33 2.06 -10.74
N SER A 207 9.96 0.91 -10.60
CA SER A 207 10.48 0.44 -9.32
C SER A 207 11.73 -0.39 -9.53
N SER A 208 12.65 -0.33 -8.57
CA SER A 208 13.79 -1.25 -8.50
C SER A 208 13.40 -2.65 -8.02
N SER A 209 12.19 -2.84 -7.51
CA SER A 209 11.67 -4.15 -7.10
C SER A 209 10.80 -4.76 -8.21
N LEU A 210 11.33 -5.78 -8.89
CA LEU A 210 10.55 -6.57 -9.84
C LEU A 210 9.35 -7.23 -9.15
N ALA A 211 9.53 -7.70 -7.93
CA ALA A 211 8.47 -8.35 -7.17
C ALA A 211 7.31 -7.39 -6.85
N LEU A 212 7.59 -6.11 -6.52
CA LEU A 212 6.56 -5.09 -6.36
C LEU A 212 5.78 -4.86 -7.67
N LEU A 213 6.48 -4.77 -8.80
CA LEU A 213 5.83 -4.58 -10.11
C LEU A 213 4.93 -5.77 -10.48
N GLN A 214 5.35 -7.00 -10.19
CA GLN A 214 4.55 -8.20 -10.38
C GLN A 214 3.31 -8.21 -9.48
N ASP A 215 3.46 -7.82 -8.21
CA ASP A 215 2.33 -7.68 -7.29
C ASP A 215 1.32 -6.62 -7.77
N VAL A 216 1.81 -5.46 -8.22
CA VAL A 216 0.96 -4.39 -8.79
C VAL A 216 0.23 -4.89 -10.05
N GLN A 217 0.92 -5.64 -10.91
CA GLN A 217 0.28 -6.25 -12.07
C GLN A 217 -0.88 -7.17 -11.67
N LEU A 218 -0.71 -7.97 -10.60
CA LEU A 218 -1.79 -8.81 -10.08
C LEU A 218 -2.98 -7.98 -9.59
N LEU A 219 -2.72 -6.87 -8.87
CA LEU A 219 -3.79 -5.98 -8.41
C LEU A 219 -4.55 -5.31 -9.56
N LEU A 220 -3.86 -5.00 -10.66
CA LEU A 220 -4.48 -4.37 -11.85
C LEU A 220 -5.27 -5.37 -12.71
N LEU A 221 -5.03 -6.67 -12.55
CA LEU A 221 -5.74 -7.73 -13.27
C LEU A 221 -7.01 -8.21 -12.54
N ASN A 222 -7.22 -7.76 -11.30
CA ASN A 222 -8.36 -8.16 -10.47
C ASN A 222 -9.62 -7.32 -10.75
#